data_bda49b9f3c520e753acac37301705c76
#
_entry.id   bda49b9f3c520e753acac37301705c76
#
_cell.length_a   1.000
_cell.length_b   1.000
_cell.length_c   1.000
_cell.angle_alpha   90.00
_cell.angle_beta   90.00
_cell.angle_gamma   90.00
#
_symmetry.space_group_name_H-M   'P 1'
#
loop_
_entity.id
_entity.type
_entity.pdbx_description
1 polymer ?
#
loop_
_entity_poly.entity_id
_entity_poly.type
_entity_poly.pdbx_seq_one_letter_code
_entity_poly.pdbx_strand_id
1 'polypeptide(L)'
;MAMVLPGVSYDETLLTQASNDDPVTMPLFIGYTFPGVAIPVTVMQPVSVGSLTQANSLFGQSGTLAYSLRHFFENGGRQCYVLSLGPGQGEPATRLHALIGALQTPQMLETLLADDKTGLVLVPELSELNEVNAAEVDVDALWYQGWQALLTLCRQAQQRFALLELPDSPAQAVTLTGQSFSADLCQRGAAWWPRLETSYEDEASAPVVLSPLPAVAAAIQRSAQDNGVWKAPANLTLAKTRRPTQSILTSPALLDNQGVSCNLIRSFVGKGVRLWGCRTLLNEENTAWRYIQSRLLVSSVEHYLSKLARAYLFEPNTAPTWMKLKGQVWTWLRQQWLAGAFFGTVEDEAFSLSIGLDETMTEDDIHQGKMILQVRLALLAPAEFIAVSLTLDLRDGTTSAQIGGQS
;
A
#
# COMPACT_ATOMS: atom_id res chain seq x y z
N MET A 1 24.38 40.59 41.46
CA MET A 1 23.02 39.97 41.61
C MET A 1 22.13 40.60 40.56
N ALA A 2 21.86 39.92 39.49
CA ALA A 2 20.89 40.36 38.48
C ALA A 2 19.49 40.06 39.00
N MET A 3 18.68 41.09 39.11
CA MET A 3 17.27 40.99 39.50
C MET A 3 16.50 40.33 38.34
N VAL A 4 16.02 39.09 38.56
CA VAL A 4 15.13 38.41 37.61
C VAL A 4 13.72 38.95 37.87
N LEU A 5 13.19 39.71 36.92
CA LEU A 5 11.80 40.15 36.90
C LEU A 5 10.91 38.97 36.57
N PRO A 6 9.78 38.76 37.28
CA PRO A 6 8.79 37.77 36.91
C PRO A 6 8.21 38.14 35.54
N GLY A 7 8.43 37.28 34.55
CA GLY A 7 7.87 37.40 33.22
C GLY A 7 7.46 36.03 32.69
N VAL A 8 6.37 35.99 31.94
CA VAL A 8 5.97 34.78 31.18
C VAL A 8 6.80 34.74 29.92
N SER A 9 7.69 33.77 29.81
CA SER A 9 8.38 33.49 28.56
C SER A 9 7.51 32.56 27.72
N TYR A 10 7.14 33.00 26.53
CA TYR A 10 6.50 32.14 25.53
C TYR A 10 7.63 31.53 24.70
N ASP A 11 7.83 30.22 24.82
CA ASP A 11 8.53 29.44 23.79
C ASP A 11 7.52 29.09 22.72
N GLU A 12 7.52 29.81 21.62
CA GLU A 12 6.87 29.37 20.40
C GLU A 12 7.69 28.24 19.80
N THR A 13 7.44 27.02 20.20
CA THR A 13 7.78 25.85 19.40
C THR A 13 6.82 25.86 18.23
N LEU A 14 7.31 26.26 17.05
CA LEU A 14 6.68 25.88 15.78
C LEU A 14 6.59 24.35 15.77
N LEU A 15 5.40 23.82 16.14
CA LEU A 15 5.04 22.47 15.78
C LEU A 15 5.03 22.48 14.25
N THR A 16 6.13 22.03 13.65
CA THR A 16 6.12 21.56 12.27
C THR A 16 4.91 20.66 12.18
N GLN A 17 3.94 21.03 11.34
CA GLN A 17 2.83 20.16 11.02
C GLN A 17 3.45 18.80 10.77
N ALA A 18 3.09 17.81 11.59
CA ALA A 18 3.44 16.44 11.34
C ALA A 18 3.04 16.18 9.88
N SER A 19 3.99 15.76 9.06
CA SER A 19 3.69 15.44 7.68
C SER A 19 2.47 14.54 7.69
N ASN A 20 1.43 14.87 6.93
CA ASN A 20 0.23 14.06 6.73
C ASN A 20 0.55 12.77 5.94
N ASP A 21 1.77 12.27 6.07
CA ASP A 21 2.23 11.06 5.42
C ASP A 21 1.68 9.87 6.19
N ASP A 22 0.50 9.42 5.77
CA ASP A 22 -0.08 8.18 6.28
C ASP A 22 0.82 7.01 5.87
N PRO A 23 1.37 6.22 6.82
CA PRO A 23 2.22 5.07 6.52
C PRO A 23 1.61 4.10 5.50
N VAL A 24 0.28 3.98 5.49
CA VAL A 24 -0.46 3.10 4.58
C VAL A 24 -0.26 3.46 3.11
N THR A 25 0.03 4.72 2.80
CA THR A 25 0.31 5.18 1.43
C THR A 25 1.79 5.36 1.13
N MET A 26 2.66 5.02 2.08
CA MET A 26 4.10 5.08 1.91
C MET A 26 4.61 3.87 1.12
N PRO A 27 5.26 4.09 -0.06
CA PRO A 27 5.71 2.98 -0.89
C PRO A 27 6.99 2.31 -0.37
N LEU A 28 7.00 0.98 -0.46
CA LEU A 28 8.17 0.13 -0.32
C LEU A 28 8.49 -0.52 -1.67
N PHE A 29 9.62 -0.15 -2.23
CA PHE A 29 10.20 -0.78 -3.41
C PHE A 29 11.07 -1.96 -2.96
N ILE A 30 10.79 -3.16 -3.44
CA ILE A 30 11.62 -4.34 -3.22
C ILE A 30 12.32 -4.66 -4.53
N GLY A 31 13.65 -4.77 -4.51
CA GLY A 31 14.38 -5.04 -5.74
C GLY A 31 15.87 -5.20 -5.58
N TYR A 32 16.56 -5.43 -6.68
CA TYR A 32 18.01 -5.59 -6.74
C TYR A 32 18.71 -4.24 -6.88
N THR A 33 19.86 -4.13 -6.22
CA THR A 33 20.77 -2.99 -6.37
C THR A 33 21.97 -3.42 -7.22
N PHE A 34 22.42 -2.55 -8.11
CA PHE A 34 23.55 -2.85 -8.97
C PHE A 34 24.88 -2.50 -8.31
N PRO A 35 25.98 -3.28 -8.62
CA PRO A 35 27.31 -2.97 -8.12
C PRO A 35 27.80 -1.60 -8.61
N GLY A 36 28.48 -0.85 -7.76
CA GLY A 36 29.05 0.47 -8.09
C GLY A 36 28.59 1.59 -7.18
N VAL A 37 27.71 1.31 -6.25
CA VAL A 37 27.25 2.27 -5.23
C VAL A 37 28.35 2.44 -4.19
N ALA A 38 28.75 3.69 -3.94
CA ALA A 38 29.82 4.01 -2.99
C ALA A 38 29.45 3.74 -1.51
N ILE A 39 28.16 3.64 -1.22
CA ILE A 39 27.63 3.41 0.14
C ILE A 39 27.00 2.02 0.17
N PRO A 40 27.48 1.10 1.01
CA PRO A 40 26.88 -0.21 1.15
C PRO A 40 25.48 -0.09 1.75
N VAL A 41 24.48 -0.56 1.02
CA VAL A 41 23.11 -0.67 1.51
C VAL A 41 22.97 -2.03 2.21
N THR A 42 22.40 -2.01 3.41
CA THR A 42 22.14 -3.25 4.14
C THR A 42 21.03 -4.03 3.44
N VAL A 43 21.33 -5.26 3.05
CA VAL A 43 20.36 -6.17 2.43
C VAL A 43 19.26 -6.51 3.43
N MET A 44 18.02 -6.62 2.93
CA MET A 44 16.84 -6.94 3.73
C MET A 44 16.48 -5.92 4.83
N GLN A 45 16.92 -4.67 4.69
CA GLN A 45 16.50 -3.58 5.57
C GLN A 45 15.87 -2.45 4.75
N PRO A 46 14.65 -1.97 5.11
CA PRO A 46 14.05 -0.83 4.43
C PRO A 46 14.86 0.46 4.67
N VAL A 47 15.30 1.08 3.60
CA VAL A 47 16.06 2.35 3.61
C VAL A 47 15.15 3.47 3.13
N SER A 48 15.02 4.54 3.94
CA SER A 48 14.23 5.72 3.58
C SER A 48 14.91 6.55 2.50
N VAL A 49 14.16 6.95 1.49
CA VAL A 49 14.60 7.76 0.36
C VAL A 49 13.64 8.93 0.17
N GLY A 50 14.14 10.15 0.39
CA GLY A 50 13.35 11.39 0.30
C GLY A 50 13.57 12.20 -0.97
N SER A 51 14.50 11.79 -1.85
CA SER A 51 14.77 12.50 -3.11
C SER A 51 15.43 11.61 -4.15
N LEU A 52 15.30 12.02 -5.43
CA LEU A 52 15.97 11.34 -6.53
C LEU A 52 17.49 11.37 -6.40
N THR A 53 18.05 12.47 -5.89
CA THR A 53 19.50 12.59 -5.66
C THR A 53 19.98 11.55 -4.64
N GLN A 54 19.23 11.37 -3.56
CA GLN A 54 19.52 10.34 -2.56
C GLN A 54 19.36 8.94 -3.15
N ALA A 55 18.30 8.69 -3.93
CA ALA A 55 18.10 7.42 -4.62
C ALA A 55 19.30 7.06 -5.49
N ASN A 56 19.74 8.00 -6.32
CA ASN A 56 20.88 7.81 -7.23
C ASN A 56 22.21 7.54 -6.48
N SER A 57 22.41 8.19 -5.32
CA SER A 57 23.62 7.98 -4.51
C SER A 57 23.64 6.62 -3.82
N LEU A 58 22.47 6.09 -3.44
CA LEU A 58 22.34 4.81 -2.70
C LEU A 58 22.26 3.60 -3.64
N PHE A 59 21.53 3.72 -4.76
CA PHE A 59 21.13 2.58 -5.60
C PHE A 59 21.65 2.67 -7.03
N GLY A 60 22.40 3.72 -7.38
CA GLY A 60 22.89 3.95 -8.74
C GLY A 60 21.84 4.58 -9.65
N GLN A 61 22.17 4.68 -10.95
CA GLN A 61 21.35 5.34 -11.97
C GLN A 61 20.91 4.40 -13.10
N SER A 62 21.30 3.15 -13.04
CA SER A 62 21.01 2.12 -14.05
C SER A 62 20.18 0.99 -13.47
N GLY A 63 19.48 0.27 -14.35
CA GLY A 63 18.63 -0.86 -13.99
C GLY A 63 17.20 -0.48 -13.63
N THR A 64 16.36 -1.49 -13.53
CA THR A 64 14.91 -1.37 -13.37
C THR A 64 14.52 -0.59 -12.12
N LEU A 65 15.18 -0.86 -10.99
CA LEU A 65 14.92 -0.15 -9.73
C LEU A 65 15.26 1.36 -9.85
N ALA A 66 16.41 1.72 -10.44
CA ALA A 66 16.82 3.12 -10.56
C ALA A 66 15.85 3.94 -11.44
N TYR A 67 15.46 3.40 -12.60
CA TYR A 67 14.43 4.03 -13.45
C TYR A 67 13.08 4.11 -12.75
N SER A 68 12.72 3.12 -11.96
CA SER A 68 11.49 3.09 -11.18
C SER A 68 11.47 4.19 -10.11
N LEU A 69 12.55 4.35 -9.36
CA LEU A 69 12.69 5.44 -8.38
C LEU A 69 12.66 6.82 -9.05
N ARG A 70 13.34 6.97 -10.19
CA ARG A 70 13.29 8.20 -10.97
C ARG A 70 11.85 8.51 -11.39
N HIS A 71 11.14 7.52 -11.92
CA HIS A 71 9.75 7.70 -12.37
C HIS A 71 8.80 8.01 -11.22
N PHE A 72 9.02 7.43 -10.05
CA PHE A 72 8.29 7.75 -8.83
C PHE A 72 8.45 9.23 -8.43
N PHE A 73 9.69 9.71 -8.26
CA PHE A 73 9.93 11.08 -7.84
C PHE A 73 9.49 12.11 -8.89
N GLU A 74 9.70 11.85 -10.18
CA GLU A 74 9.28 12.75 -11.25
C GLU A 74 7.75 12.76 -11.47
N ASN A 75 7.01 11.78 -10.92
CA ASN A 75 5.55 11.79 -10.82
C ASN A 75 5.02 12.43 -9.53
N GLY A 76 5.89 13.07 -8.75
CA GLY A 76 5.53 13.82 -7.55
C GLY A 76 5.48 12.98 -6.27
N GLY A 77 6.09 11.78 -6.28
CA GLY A 77 6.38 11.04 -5.06
C GLY A 77 7.35 11.84 -4.18
N ARG A 78 7.10 11.88 -2.87
CA ARG A 78 7.90 12.67 -1.93
C ARG A 78 8.91 11.84 -1.16
N GLN A 79 8.49 10.70 -0.70
CA GLN A 79 9.29 9.77 0.08
C GLN A 79 8.87 8.34 -0.24
N CYS A 80 9.83 7.44 -0.25
CA CYS A 80 9.60 6.00 -0.33
C CYS A 80 10.63 5.26 0.52
N TYR A 81 10.44 3.97 0.64
CA TYR A 81 11.43 3.06 1.20
C TYR A 81 11.88 2.09 0.13
N VAL A 82 13.13 1.68 0.20
CA VAL A 82 13.72 0.68 -0.68
C VAL A 82 14.29 -0.45 0.17
N LEU A 83 13.87 -1.67 -0.14
CA LEU A 83 14.40 -2.90 0.44
C LEU A 83 15.24 -3.59 -0.61
N SER A 84 16.55 -3.54 -0.41
CA SER A 84 17.52 -4.16 -1.32
C SER A 84 17.59 -5.66 -1.07
N LEU A 85 17.54 -6.44 -2.15
CA LEU A 85 17.85 -7.89 -2.15
C LEU A 85 19.32 -8.17 -2.44
N GLY A 86 20.16 -7.13 -2.45
CA GLY A 86 21.55 -7.22 -2.86
C GLY A 86 21.73 -7.10 -4.38
N PRO A 87 22.91 -7.37 -4.91
CA PRO A 87 23.17 -7.30 -6.35
C PRO A 87 22.47 -8.46 -7.07
N GLY A 88 21.70 -8.13 -8.09
CA GLY A 88 21.09 -9.13 -8.97
C GLY A 88 22.14 -9.84 -9.80
N GLN A 89 22.23 -11.15 -9.71
CA GLN A 89 23.21 -11.97 -10.44
C GLN A 89 22.53 -12.98 -11.36
N GLY A 90 23.19 -13.29 -12.46
CA GLY A 90 22.72 -14.28 -13.43
C GLY A 90 21.75 -13.75 -14.48
N GLU A 91 21.25 -14.67 -15.29
CA GLU A 91 20.28 -14.40 -16.33
C GLU A 91 18.92 -13.91 -15.75
N PRO A 92 18.17 -13.11 -16.51
CA PRO A 92 16.91 -12.54 -16.03
C PRO A 92 15.94 -13.55 -15.41
N ALA A 93 15.73 -14.68 -16.04
CA ALA A 93 14.85 -15.73 -15.51
C ALA A 93 15.29 -16.26 -14.15
N THR A 94 16.61 -16.50 -13.99
CA THR A 94 17.17 -16.98 -12.72
C THR A 94 17.02 -15.93 -11.62
N ARG A 95 17.28 -14.65 -11.93
CA ARG A 95 17.08 -13.54 -10.99
C ARG A 95 15.63 -13.42 -10.53
N LEU A 96 14.69 -13.56 -11.46
CA LEU A 96 13.25 -13.45 -11.15
C LEU A 96 12.77 -14.64 -10.32
N HIS A 97 13.23 -15.86 -10.59
CA HIS A 97 12.98 -17.00 -9.69
C HIS A 97 13.51 -16.76 -8.28
N ALA A 98 14.75 -16.27 -8.15
CA ALA A 98 15.33 -15.95 -6.85
C ALA A 98 14.57 -14.83 -6.12
N LEU A 99 14.13 -13.81 -6.84
CA LEU A 99 13.31 -12.73 -6.31
C LEU A 99 11.96 -13.23 -5.78
N ILE A 100 11.24 -14.04 -6.57
CA ILE A 100 9.96 -14.64 -6.14
C ILE A 100 10.19 -15.53 -4.91
N GLY A 101 11.27 -16.31 -4.88
CA GLY A 101 11.66 -17.09 -3.71
C GLY A 101 11.94 -16.21 -2.48
N ALA A 102 12.62 -15.07 -2.65
CA ALA A 102 12.92 -14.13 -1.57
C ALA A 102 11.65 -13.54 -0.93
N LEU A 103 10.61 -13.26 -1.73
CA LEU A 103 9.31 -12.78 -1.22
C LEU A 103 8.60 -13.78 -0.30
N GLN A 104 8.93 -15.08 -0.41
CA GLN A 104 8.31 -16.15 0.36
C GLN A 104 9.11 -16.53 1.61
N THR A 105 10.25 -15.89 1.85
CA THR A 105 11.09 -16.22 3.00
C THR A 105 10.51 -15.71 4.32
N PRO A 106 10.68 -16.45 5.43
CA PRO A 106 10.32 -15.97 6.76
C PRO A 106 10.99 -14.63 7.12
N GLN A 107 12.24 -14.45 6.71
CA GLN A 107 12.99 -13.21 6.93
C GLN A 107 12.31 -11.99 6.27
N MET A 108 11.80 -12.13 5.05
CA MET A 108 11.05 -11.07 4.38
C MET A 108 9.81 -10.69 5.18
N LEU A 109 9.05 -11.68 5.63
CA LEU A 109 7.86 -11.46 6.45
C LEU A 109 8.22 -10.77 7.78
N GLU A 110 9.23 -11.23 8.49
CA GLU A 110 9.70 -10.61 9.73
C GLU A 110 10.12 -9.15 9.52
N THR A 111 10.83 -8.86 8.42
CA THR A 111 11.22 -7.50 8.05
C THR A 111 10.00 -6.59 7.85
N LEU A 112 8.98 -7.07 7.15
CA LEU A 112 7.75 -6.30 6.92
C LEU A 112 6.90 -6.16 8.20
N LEU A 113 6.88 -7.15 9.06
CA LEU A 113 6.16 -7.08 10.35
C LEU A 113 6.83 -6.09 11.32
N ALA A 114 8.17 -6.00 11.26
CA ALA A 114 8.93 -5.04 12.08
C ALA A 114 8.84 -3.59 11.56
N ASP A 115 8.48 -3.41 10.29
CA ASP A 115 8.32 -2.10 9.68
C ASP A 115 6.89 -1.58 9.87
N ASP A 116 6.75 -0.43 10.52
CA ASP A 116 5.47 0.27 10.73
C ASP A 116 5.33 1.54 9.86
N LYS A 117 6.24 1.75 8.90
CA LYS A 117 6.36 3.00 8.13
C LYS A 117 5.86 2.90 6.71
N THR A 118 5.73 1.68 6.16
CA THR A 118 5.32 1.48 4.76
C THR A 118 3.97 0.77 4.66
N GLY A 119 3.25 0.98 3.57
CA GLY A 119 1.93 0.37 3.33
C GLY A 119 1.77 -0.16 1.92
N LEU A 120 2.28 0.54 0.90
CA LEU A 120 2.24 0.08 -0.48
C LEU A 120 3.49 -0.73 -0.79
N VAL A 121 3.33 -1.92 -1.34
CA VAL A 121 4.47 -2.79 -1.68
C VAL A 121 4.48 -3.04 -3.18
N LEU A 122 5.63 -2.80 -3.82
CA LEU A 122 5.82 -3.03 -5.25
C LEU A 122 7.20 -3.61 -5.54
N VAL A 123 7.23 -4.42 -6.59
CA VAL A 123 8.43 -5.15 -7.05
C VAL A 123 8.65 -4.84 -8.53
N PRO A 124 9.36 -3.74 -8.87
CA PRO A 124 9.50 -3.28 -10.24
C PRO A 124 10.16 -4.29 -11.17
N GLU A 125 11.05 -5.11 -10.66
CA GLU A 125 11.77 -6.13 -11.44
C GLU A 125 10.87 -7.23 -12.00
N LEU A 126 9.66 -7.44 -11.47
CA LEU A 126 8.70 -8.36 -12.08
C LEU A 126 8.36 -7.94 -13.52
N SER A 127 8.51 -6.65 -13.87
CA SER A 127 8.33 -6.17 -15.24
C SER A 127 9.29 -6.81 -16.25
N GLU A 128 10.46 -7.26 -15.79
CA GLU A 128 11.46 -7.95 -16.62
C GLU A 128 10.94 -9.29 -17.18
N LEU A 129 9.87 -9.86 -16.58
CA LEU A 129 9.19 -11.04 -17.14
C LEU A 129 8.66 -10.80 -18.56
N ASN A 130 8.37 -9.56 -18.95
CA ASN A 130 7.98 -9.21 -20.32
C ASN A 130 9.11 -9.42 -21.35
N GLU A 131 10.35 -9.51 -20.88
CA GLU A 131 11.55 -9.61 -21.72
C GLU A 131 12.18 -11.01 -21.66
N VAL A 132 11.65 -11.90 -20.82
CA VAL A 132 12.10 -13.29 -20.72
C VAL A 132 11.59 -14.10 -21.91
N ASN A 133 12.48 -14.94 -22.45
CA ASN A 133 12.12 -15.83 -23.55
C ASN A 133 11.19 -16.96 -23.10
N ALA A 134 9.95 -16.92 -23.57
CA ALA A 134 8.93 -17.92 -23.23
C ALA A 134 9.25 -19.35 -23.77
N ALA A 135 10.24 -19.51 -24.65
CA ALA A 135 10.68 -20.83 -25.09
C ALA A 135 11.57 -21.54 -24.06
N GLU A 136 12.15 -20.79 -23.11
CA GLU A 136 13.10 -21.32 -22.12
C GLU A 136 12.43 -21.53 -20.75
N VAL A 137 11.41 -20.75 -20.44
CA VAL A 137 10.75 -20.74 -19.13
C VAL A 137 9.25 -20.50 -19.29
N ASP A 138 8.46 -21.13 -18.45
CA ASP A 138 7.02 -20.86 -18.35
C ASP A 138 6.79 -19.48 -17.70
N VAL A 139 6.74 -18.44 -18.53
CA VAL A 139 6.59 -17.04 -18.11
C VAL A 139 5.23 -16.80 -17.45
N ASP A 140 4.17 -17.49 -17.91
CA ASP A 140 2.82 -17.35 -17.34
C ASP A 140 2.77 -17.91 -15.92
N ALA A 141 3.46 -19.03 -15.66
CA ALA A 141 3.60 -19.58 -14.32
C ALA A 141 4.40 -18.65 -13.40
N LEU A 142 5.45 -17.99 -13.91
CA LEU A 142 6.24 -17.03 -13.12
C LEU A 142 5.43 -15.78 -12.75
N TRP A 143 4.62 -15.23 -13.66
CA TRP A 143 3.70 -14.14 -13.36
C TRP A 143 2.74 -14.53 -12.24
N TYR A 144 2.10 -15.70 -12.35
CA TYR A 144 1.19 -16.19 -11.33
C TYR A 144 1.88 -16.37 -9.97
N GLN A 145 3.06 -17.01 -9.94
CA GLN A 145 3.84 -17.21 -8.73
C GLN A 145 4.29 -15.89 -8.09
N GLY A 146 4.73 -14.92 -8.89
CA GLY A 146 5.11 -13.59 -8.42
C GLY A 146 3.94 -12.84 -7.75
N TRP A 147 2.77 -12.86 -8.39
CA TRP A 147 1.57 -12.27 -7.81
C TRP A 147 1.14 -12.99 -6.53
N GLN A 148 1.11 -14.32 -6.55
CA GLN A 148 0.74 -15.14 -5.40
C GLN A 148 1.67 -14.88 -4.21
N ALA A 149 2.99 -14.80 -4.46
CA ALA A 149 3.98 -14.53 -3.43
C ALA A 149 3.78 -13.15 -2.80
N LEU A 150 3.65 -12.10 -3.63
CA LEU A 150 3.49 -10.72 -3.15
C LEU A 150 2.16 -10.50 -2.43
N LEU A 151 1.06 -11.03 -2.93
CA LEU A 151 -0.25 -10.96 -2.29
C LEU A 151 -0.26 -11.70 -0.95
N THR A 152 0.34 -12.90 -0.90
CA THR A 152 0.47 -13.68 0.33
C THR A 152 1.29 -12.94 1.38
N LEU A 153 2.41 -12.35 0.97
CA LEU A 153 3.26 -11.53 1.83
C LEU A 153 2.48 -10.33 2.39
N CYS A 154 1.78 -9.58 1.55
CA CYS A 154 0.96 -8.43 1.98
C CYS A 154 -0.18 -8.84 2.92
N ARG A 155 -0.79 -10.02 2.71
CA ARG A 155 -1.80 -10.56 3.62
C ARG A 155 -1.22 -10.89 4.99
N GLN A 156 -0.08 -11.56 5.03
CA GLN A 156 0.56 -11.99 6.28
C GLN A 156 1.15 -10.81 7.06
N ALA A 157 1.75 -9.84 6.35
CA ALA A 157 2.34 -8.66 6.95
C ALA A 157 1.33 -7.61 7.45
N GLN A 158 0.02 -7.84 7.27
CA GLN A 158 -1.09 -6.95 7.64
C GLN A 158 -0.90 -5.51 7.13
N GLN A 159 -1.95 -4.72 7.04
CA GLN A 159 -1.91 -3.30 6.64
C GLN A 159 -1.06 -3.00 5.39
N ARG A 160 -0.63 -4.04 4.63
CA ARG A 160 0.11 -3.92 3.37
C ARG A 160 -0.82 -4.11 2.18
N PHE A 161 -0.51 -3.39 1.12
CA PHE A 161 -1.25 -3.42 -0.12
C PHE A 161 -0.30 -3.60 -1.31
N ALA A 162 -0.49 -4.65 -2.09
CA ALA A 162 0.34 -4.97 -3.25
C ALA A 162 -0.04 -4.10 -4.46
N LEU A 163 0.93 -3.43 -5.05
CA LEU A 163 0.80 -2.84 -6.37
C LEU A 163 1.36 -3.83 -7.38
N LEU A 164 0.53 -4.23 -8.35
CA LEU A 164 0.82 -5.28 -9.31
C LEU A 164 0.73 -4.73 -10.74
N GLU A 165 1.55 -5.23 -11.63
CA GLU A 165 1.39 -4.99 -13.06
C GLU A 165 0.95 -6.26 -13.78
N LEU A 166 0.25 -6.08 -14.87
CA LEU A 166 -0.09 -7.16 -15.79
C LEU A 166 0.99 -7.29 -16.86
N PRO A 167 1.17 -8.50 -17.44
CA PRO A 167 1.96 -8.67 -18.65
C PRO A 167 1.56 -7.67 -19.73
N ASP A 168 2.53 -7.12 -20.46
CA ASP A 168 2.24 -6.16 -21.53
C ASP A 168 1.48 -6.80 -22.68
N SER A 169 1.74 -8.08 -22.97
CA SER A 169 0.98 -8.88 -23.91
C SER A 169 -0.47 -9.03 -23.49
N PRO A 170 -1.45 -8.57 -24.30
CA PRO A 170 -2.86 -8.70 -23.97
C PRO A 170 -3.32 -10.15 -23.72
N ALA A 171 -2.77 -11.11 -24.46
CA ALA A 171 -3.13 -12.52 -24.31
C ALA A 171 -2.67 -13.08 -22.94
N GLN A 172 -1.44 -12.78 -22.55
CA GLN A 172 -0.91 -13.18 -21.25
C GLN A 172 -1.63 -12.45 -20.10
N ALA A 173 -1.96 -11.17 -20.27
CA ALA A 173 -2.72 -10.39 -19.31
C ALA A 173 -4.12 -11.00 -19.07
N VAL A 174 -4.83 -11.43 -20.12
CA VAL A 174 -6.11 -12.15 -20.02
C VAL A 174 -5.93 -13.49 -19.33
N THR A 175 -4.87 -14.24 -19.66
CA THR A 175 -4.56 -15.52 -19.00
C THR A 175 -4.34 -15.33 -17.49
N LEU A 176 -3.54 -14.33 -17.09
CA LEU A 176 -3.24 -14.07 -15.68
C LEU A 176 -4.47 -13.57 -14.91
N THR A 177 -5.26 -12.66 -15.50
CA THR A 177 -6.49 -12.17 -14.85
C THR A 177 -7.58 -13.24 -14.76
N GLY A 178 -7.55 -14.25 -15.62
CA GLY A 178 -8.41 -15.43 -15.55
C GLY A 178 -8.03 -16.42 -14.47
N GLN A 179 -6.85 -16.30 -13.86
CA GLN A 179 -6.43 -17.19 -12.77
C GLN A 179 -7.25 -16.97 -11.49
N SER A 180 -7.36 -18.03 -10.70
CA SER A 180 -8.10 -18.00 -9.44
C SER A 180 -7.20 -17.56 -8.29
N PHE A 181 -7.56 -16.47 -7.64
CA PHE A 181 -6.97 -16.01 -6.38
C PHE A 181 -8.07 -15.97 -5.31
N SER A 182 -7.75 -16.27 -4.05
CA SER A 182 -8.74 -16.17 -2.99
C SER A 182 -9.16 -14.70 -2.76
N ALA A 183 -10.43 -14.49 -2.39
CA ALA A 183 -10.96 -13.14 -2.13
C ALA A 183 -10.14 -12.37 -1.08
N ASP A 184 -9.62 -13.09 -0.08
CA ASP A 184 -8.74 -12.52 0.97
C ASP A 184 -7.40 -12.00 0.43
N LEU A 185 -6.87 -12.60 -0.62
CA LEU A 185 -5.70 -12.08 -1.34
C LEU A 185 -6.10 -10.93 -2.28
N CYS A 186 -7.21 -11.07 -3.02
CA CYS A 186 -7.66 -10.09 -4.00
C CYS A 186 -7.92 -8.70 -3.39
N GLN A 187 -8.43 -8.62 -2.16
CA GLN A 187 -8.63 -7.35 -1.47
C GLN A 187 -7.33 -6.65 -1.04
N ARG A 188 -6.18 -7.35 -1.07
CA ARG A 188 -4.88 -6.85 -0.64
C ARG A 188 -3.98 -6.38 -1.78
N GLY A 189 -4.50 -6.31 -2.99
CA GLY A 189 -3.74 -5.82 -4.14
C GLY A 189 -4.60 -5.22 -5.23
N ALA A 190 -3.94 -4.51 -6.12
CA ALA A 190 -4.54 -3.98 -7.34
C ALA A 190 -3.54 -4.07 -8.48
N ALA A 191 -4.03 -4.31 -9.69
CA ALA A 191 -3.21 -4.45 -10.88
C ALA A 191 -3.50 -3.35 -11.89
N TRP A 192 -2.45 -2.95 -12.63
CA TRP A 192 -2.54 -1.95 -13.69
C TRP A 192 -1.98 -2.49 -15.01
N TRP A 193 -2.56 -2.00 -16.10
CA TRP A 193 -2.19 -2.31 -17.47
C TRP A 193 -2.42 -1.10 -18.37
N PRO A 194 -1.61 -0.92 -19.40
CA PRO A 194 -0.37 -1.61 -19.78
C PRO A 194 0.89 -0.92 -19.21
N ARG A 195 2.07 -1.36 -19.68
CA ARG A 195 3.35 -0.67 -19.45
C ARG A 195 3.34 0.73 -20.07
N LEU A 196 4.35 1.53 -19.74
CA LEU A 196 4.47 2.93 -20.14
C LEU A 196 5.73 3.15 -20.98
N GLU A 197 5.56 3.69 -22.16
CA GLU A 197 6.66 4.32 -22.91
C GLU A 197 6.93 5.69 -22.26
N THR A 198 8.12 5.85 -21.71
CA THR A 198 8.50 7.06 -20.98
C THR A 198 9.22 8.08 -21.87
N SER A 199 9.48 9.26 -21.35
CA SER A 199 10.34 10.27 -21.99
C SER A 199 11.83 10.06 -21.68
N TYR A 200 12.17 8.99 -20.96
CA TYR A 200 13.56 8.62 -20.70
C TYR A 200 14.12 7.90 -21.92
N GLU A 201 15.42 8.05 -22.11
CA GLU A 201 16.16 7.41 -23.20
C GLU A 201 17.23 6.51 -22.57
N ASP A 202 17.44 5.35 -23.16
CA ASP A 202 18.53 4.46 -22.84
C ASP A 202 19.84 4.91 -23.51
N GLU A 203 20.91 4.14 -23.36
CA GLU A 203 22.21 4.42 -23.98
C GLU A 203 22.17 4.46 -25.51
N ALA A 204 21.18 3.79 -26.13
CA ALA A 204 20.93 3.78 -27.56
C ALA A 204 19.96 4.89 -28.03
N SER A 205 19.57 5.82 -27.13
CA SER A 205 18.56 6.86 -27.38
C SER A 205 17.17 6.30 -27.73
N ALA A 206 16.88 5.06 -27.33
CA ALA A 206 15.56 4.48 -27.45
C ALA A 206 14.70 4.84 -26.21
N PRO A 207 13.37 5.01 -26.38
CA PRO A 207 12.48 5.27 -25.24
C PRO A 207 12.47 4.10 -24.26
N VAL A 208 12.70 4.40 -22.98
CA VAL A 208 12.65 3.38 -21.94
C VAL A 208 11.18 3.03 -21.63
N VAL A 209 10.86 1.73 -21.70
CA VAL A 209 9.56 1.19 -21.33
C VAL A 209 9.62 0.73 -19.88
N LEU A 210 8.73 1.26 -19.04
CA LEU A 210 8.69 0.97 -17.60
C LEU A 210 7.36 0.37 -17.16
N SER A 211 7.43 -0.32 -16.02
CA SER A 211 6.27 -0.63 -15.20
C SER A 211 5.47 0.64 -14.85
N PRO A 212 4.15 0.61 -14.85
CA PRO A 212 3.33 1.74 -14.39
C PRO A 212 3.40 1.95 -12.87
N LEU A 213 3.81 0.94 -12.11
CA LEU A 213 3.68 0.90 -10.66
C LEU A 213 4.37 2.06 -9.92
N PRO A 214 5.57 2.53 -10.31
CA PRO A 214 6.20 3.67 -9.65
C PRO A 214 5.37 4.95 -9.77
N ALA A 215 4.82 5.23 -10.95
CA ALA A 215 3.95 6.39 -11.16
C ALA A 215 2.61 6.24 -10.44
N VAL A 216 2.07 5.02 -10.38
CA VAL A 216 0.87 4.68 -9.60
C VAL A 216 1.09 4.93 -8.12
N ALA A 217 2.20 4.44 -7.56
CA ALA A 217 2.55 4.64 -6.15
C ALA A 217 2.67 6.15 -5.81
N ALA A 218 3.34 6.92 -6.67
CA ALA A 218 3.43 8.38 -6.53
C ALA A 218 2.06 9.06 -6.60
N ALA A 219 1.19 8.61 -7.51
CA ALA A 219 -0.16 9.16 -7.66
C ALA A 219 -1.05 8.86 -6.45
N ILE A 220 -0.99 7.63 -5.90
CA ILE A 220 -1.71 7.25 -4.68
C ILE A 220 -1.22 8.09 -3.51
N GLN A 221 0.09 8.17 -3.28
CA GLN A 221 0.69 8.96 -2.21
C GLN A 221 0.27 10.43 -2.29
N ARG A 222 0.42 11.05 -3.46
CA ARG A 222 0.04 12.45 -3.68
C ARG A 222 -1.46 12.67 -3.47
N SER A 223 -2.32 11.81 -4.02
CA SER A 223 -3.77 11.92 -3.83
C SER A 223 -4.17 11.83 -2.37
N ALA A 224 -3.55 10.94 -1.61
CA ALA A 224 -3.81 10.79 -0.18
C ALA A 224 -3.35 11.99 0.63
N GLN A 225 -2.20 12.58 0.30
CA GLN A 225 -1.69 13.79 0.95
C GLN A 225 -2.55 15.02 0.68
N ASP A 226 -3.01 15.19 -0.57
CA ASP A 226 -3.76 16.36 -0.99
C ASP A 226 -5.25 16.29 -0.58
N ASN A 227 -5.84 15.08 -0.53
CA ASN A 227 -7.28 14.90 -0.41
C ASN A 227 -7.72 13.88 0.66
N GLY A 228 -6.77 13.20 1.29
CA GLY A 228 -7.03 12.09 2.21
C GLY A 228 -7.03 10.71 1.54
N VAL A 229 -6.74 9.69 2.34
CA VAL A 229 -6.63 8.27 1.91
C VAL A 229 -7.92 7.73 1.28
N TRP A 230 -9.07 8.28 1.67
CA TRP A 230 -10.39 7.91 1.17
C TRP A 230 -10.70 8.40 -0.24
N LYS A 231 -9.84 9.24 -0.81
CA LYS A 231 -10.02 9.74 -2.18
C LYS A 231 -9.55 8.71 -3.19
N ALA A 232 -10.42 8.38 -4.16
CA ALA A 232 -10.09 7.47 -5.25
C ALA A 232 -8.86 7.96 -6.04
N PRO A 233 -7.77 7.16 -6.16
CA PRO A 233 -6.58 7.52 -6.92
C PRO A 233 -6.78 7.28 -8.42
N ALA A 234 -7.83 7.83 -8.99
CA ALA A 234 -8.20 7.66 -10.40
C ALA A 234 -8.27 9.02 -11.11
N ASN A 235 -8.18 8.98 -12.44
CA ASN A 235 -8.16 10.16 -13.31
C ASN A 235 -6.98 11.12 -13.03
N LEU A 236 -5.88 10.59 -12.52
CA LEU A 236 -4.67 11.36 -12.22
C LEU A 236 -3.70 11.29 -13.41
N THR A 237 -3.12 12.44 -13.76
CA THR A 237 -2.16 12.55 -14.86
C THR A 237 -0.80 12.00 -14.46
N LEU A 238 -0.17 11.23 -15.36
CA LEU A 238 1.18 10.71 -15.22
C LEU A 238 2.17 11.62 -15.95
N ALA A 239 3.21 12.04 -15.23
CA ALA A 239 4.31 12.82 -15.79
C ALA A 239 5.34 11.90 -16.46
N LYS A 240 6.17 12.47 -17.35
CA LYS A 240 7.28 11.76 -18.02
C LYS A 240 6.85 10.49 -18.78
N THR A 241 5.57 10.40 -19.15
CA THR A 241 4.98 9.31 -19.90
C THR A 241 4.54 9.80 -21.25
N ARG A 242 5.07 9.22 -22.32
CA ARG A 242 4.70 9.54 -23.72
C ARG A 242 3.35 8.93 -24.06
N ARG A 243 3.22 7.63 -23.85
CA ARG A 243 2.00 6.85 -24.11
C ARG A 243 2.01 5.52 -23.39
N PRO A 244 0.84 4.88 -23.18
CA PRO A 244 0.75 3.47 -22.86
C PRO A 244 1.27 2.63 -24.04
N THR A 245 1.91 1.49 -23.77
CA THR A 245 2.43 0.56 -24.80
C THR A 245 1.32 -0.10 -25.60
N GLN A 246 0.17 -0.31 -24.98
CA GLN A 246 -1.00 -0.99 -25.54
C GLN A 246 -2.27 -0.15 -25.35
N SER A 247 -3.33 -0.51 -26.09
CA SER A 247 -4.64 0.13 -25.98
C SER A 247 -5.72 -0.88 -25.63
N ILE A 248 -6.58 -0.51 -24.66
CA ILE A 248 -7.75 -1.34 -24.31
C ILE A 248 -8.74 -1.51 -25.48
N LEU A 249 -8.75 -0.60 -26.42
CA LEU A 249 -9.60 -0.69 -27.62
C LEU A 249 -9.25 -1.89 -28.49
N THR A 250 -7.99 -2.35 -28.43
CA THR A 250 -7.51 -3.54 -29.13
C THR A 250 -7.57 -4.82 -28.27
N SER A 251 -7.95 -4.70 -27.00
CA SER A 251 -7.95 -5.81 -26.04
C SER A 251 -9.13 -5.74 -25.07
N PRO A 252 -10.37 -5.67 -25.56
CA PRO A 252 -11.55 -5.51 -24.70
C PRO A 252 -11.77 -6.70 -23.75
N ALA A 253 -11.25 -7.88 -24.08
CA ALA A 253 -11.35 -9.09 -23.28
C ALA A 253 -10.81 -8.93 -21.84
N LEU A 254 -9.90 -7.97 -21.59
CA LEU A 254 -9.44 -7.65 -20.24
C LEU A 254 -10.53 -7.05 -19.35
N LEU A 255 -11.55 -6.43 -19.92
CA LEU A 255 -12.69 -5.85 -19.18
C LEU A 255 -13.82 -6.87 -18.98
N ASP A 256 -13.92 -7.84 -19.85
CA ASP A 256 -14.99 -8.87 -19.83
C ASP A 256 -14.59 -10.11 -19.01
N ASN A 257 -13.40 -10.08 -18.40
CA ASN A 257 -12.88 -11.21 -17.65
C ASN A 257 -13.67 -11.41 -16.34
N GLN A 258 -14.06 -12.65 -16.08
CA GLN A 258 -14.75 -13.06 -14.85
C GLN A 258 -13.79 -13.32 -13.67
N GLY A 259 -12.50 -13.26 -13.90
CA GLY A 259 -11.46 -13.44 -12.89
C GLY A 259 -11.23 -12.20 -12.03
N VAL A 260 -9.95 -11.80 -11.88
CA VAL A 260 -9.61 -10.62 -11.08
C VAL A 260 -9.77 -9.32 -11.85
N SER A 261 -10.15 -8.26 -11.16
CA SER A 261 -10.23 -6.91 -11.73
C SER A 261 -8.86 -6.31 -12.04
N CYS A 262 -8.79 -5.47 -13.08
CA CYS A 262 -7.61 -4.66 -13.37
C CYS A 262 -7.97 -3.19 -13.57
N ASN A 263 -6.98 -2.31 -13.39
CA ASN A 263 -7.07 -0.88 -13.66
C ASN A 263 -6.31 -0.54 -14.93
N LEU A 264 -6.83 0.41 -15.69
CA LEU A 264 -6.25 0.79 -16.96
C LEU A 264 -5.42 2.07 -16.85
N ILE A 265 -4.45 2.20 -17.74
CA ILE A 265 -3.80 3.46 -18.04
C ILE A 265 -4.14 3.83 -19.47
N ARG A 266 -4.67 5.04 -19.64
CA ARG A 266 -5.19 5.51 -20.92
C ARG A 266 -4.63 6.86 -21.29
N SER A 267 -4.43 7.05 -22.59
CA SER A 267 -4.12 8.36 -23.15
C SER A 267 -5.40 9.06 -23.61
N PHE A 268 -5.54 10.32 -23.24
CA PHE A 268 -6.66 11.17 -23.65
C PHE A 268 -6.15 12.37 -24.43
N VAL A 269 -6.76 12.62 -25.58
CA VAL A 269 -6.40 13.77 -26.43
C VAL A 269 -6.48 15.07 -25.62
N GLY A 270 -5.42 15.85 -25.62
CA GLY A 270 -5.32 17.12 -24.87
C GLY A 270 -5.24 17.00 -23.34
N LYS A 271 -5.30 15.78 -22.76
CA LYS A 271 -5.26 15.57 -21.31
C LYS A 271 -4.10 14.67 -20.87
N GLY A 272 -3.33 14.13 -21.82
CA GLY A 272 -2.18 13.25 -21.53
C GLY A 272 -2.57 11.84 -21.08
N VAL A 273 -1.59 11.14 -20.50
CA VAL A 273 -1.74 9.77 -19.98
C VAL A 273 -2.26 9.84 -18.54
N ARG A 274 -3.27 9.01 -18.25
CA ARG A 274 -3.95 9.03 -16.94
C ARG A 274 -4.19 7.64 -16.40
N LEU A 275 -4.16 7.54 -15.06
CA LEU A 275 -4.70 6.41 -14.32
C LEU A 275 -6.23 6.36 -14.49
N TRP A 276 -6.74 5.21 -14.93
CA TRP A 276 -8.16 5.04 -15.22
C TRP A 276 -8.72 3.80 -14.54
N GLY A 277 -9.01 3.94 -13.26
CA GLY A 277 -9.52 2.89 -12.38
C GLY A 277 -8.96 3.01 -10.97
N CYS A 278 -9.68 2.44 -10.01
CA CYS A 278 -9.30 2.40 -8.58
C CYS A 278 -9.82 1.12 -7.92
N ARG A 279 -9.91 0.02 -8.67
CA ARG A 279 -10.38 -1.28 -8.17
C ARG A 279 -9.22 -2.10 -7.60
N THR A 280 -9.49 -2.82 -6.53
CA THR A 280 -8.65 -3.94 -6.09
C THR A 280 -8.75 -5.09 -7.10
N LEU A 281 -8.07 -6.19 -6.89
CA LEU A 281 -8.23 -7.39 -7.72
C LEU A 281 -9.61 -8.03 -7.56
N LEU A 282 -10.35 -7.68 -6.50
CA LEU A 282 -11.66 -8.25 -6.23
C LEU A 282 -12.69 -7.81 -7.28
N ASN A 283 -13.27 -8.78 -7.96
CA ASN A 283 -14.26 -8.54 -9.03
C ASN A 283 -15.71 -8.64 -8.53
N GLU A 284 -15.92 -9.06 -7.29
CA GLU A 284 -17.26 -9.16 -6.69
C GLU A 284 -17.94 -7.79 -6.64
N GLU A 285 -19.21 -7.77 -7.06
CA GLU A 285 -20.08 -6.61 -6.91
C GLU A 285 -20.57 -6.51 -5.47
N ASN A 286 -20.92 -5.33 -5.00
CA ASN A 286 -21.49 -5.07 -3.68
C ASN A 286 -20.57 -5.36 -2.49
N THR A 287 -19.24 -5.37 -2.67
CA THR A 287 -18.29 -5.43 -1.56
C THR A 287 -17.55 -4.10 -1.40
N ALA A 288 -17.43 -3.64 -0.16
CA ALA A 288 -16.65 -2.45 0.17
C ALA A 288 -15.16 -2.61 -0.19
N TRP A 289 -14.67 -3.84 -0.27
CA TRP A 289 -13.28 -4.17 -0.60
C TRP A 289 -12.94 -4.06 -2.09
N ARG A 290 -13.93 -3.78 -2.93
CA ARG A 290 -13.74 -3.59 -4.37
C ARG A 290 -12.85 -2.41 -4.72
N TYR A 291 -12.74 -1.43 -3.84
CA TYR A 291 -12.04 -0.17 -4.13
C TYR A 291 -10.79 0.01 -3.30
N ILE A 292 -9.71 0.48 -3.95
CA ILE A 292 -8.40 0.73 -3.34
C ILE A 292 -8.53 1.69 -2.15
N GLN A 293 -9.22 2.82 -2.32
CA GLN A 293 -9.39 3.82 -1.26
C GLN A 293 -10.10 3.28 -0.04
N SER A 294 -11.09 2.39 -0.22
CA SER A 294 -11.78 1.75 0.90
C SER A 294 -10.83 0.84 1.70
N ARG A 295 -10.02 0.03 0.99
CA ARG A 295 -9.04 -0.84 1.64
C ARG A 295 -7.95 -0.03 2.36
N LEU A 296 -7.42 1.01 1.71
CA LEU A 296 -6.39 1.86 2.30
C LEU A 296 -6.93 2.65 3.51
N LEU A 297 -8.16 3.16 3.44
CA LEU A 297 -8.79 3.83 4.59
C LEU A 297 -8.92 2.90 5.80
N VAL A 298 -9.40 1.67 5.59
CA VAL A 298 -9.50 0.71 6.70
C VAL A 298 -8.11 0.34 7.22
N SER A 299 -7.12 0.16 6.35
CA SER A 299 -5.73 -0.08 6.79
C SER A 299 -5.15 1.09 7.58
N SER A 300 -5.51 2.34 7.25
CA SER A 300 -5.13 3.54 8.03
C SER A 300 -5.78 3.52 9.42
N VAL A 301 -7.07 3.17 9.51
CA VAL A 301 -7.74 2.97 10.80
C VAL A 301 -7.08 1.86 11.60
N GLU A 302 -6.82 0.69 10.99
CA GLU A 302 -6.13 -0.43 11.62
C GLU A 302 -4.74 -0.03 12.15
N HIS A 303 -3.99 0.75 11.36
CA HIS A 303 -2.67 1.25 11.76
C HIS A 303 -2.76 2.18 12.98
N TYR A 304 -3.67 3.16 12.94
CA TYR A 304 -3.89 4.07 14.05
C TYR A 304 -4.30 3.33 15.33
N LEU A 305 -5.28 2.41 15.22
CA LEU A 305 -5.75 1.62 16.35
C LEU A 305 -4.65 0.74 16.94
N SER A 306 -3.85 0.09 16.09
CA SER A 306 -2.71 -0.73 16.52
C SER A 306 -1.64 0.08 17.25
N LYS A 307 -1.34 1.29 16.76
CA LYS A 307 -0.42 2.21 17.42
C LYS A 307 -0.96 2.68 18.78
N LEU A 308 -2.24 3.05 18.82
CA LEU A 308 -2.91 3.47 20.05
C LEU A 308 -2.98 2.32 21.05
N ALA A 309 -3.32 1.11 20.61
CA ALA A 309 -3.40 -0.08 21.44
C ALA A 309 -2.10 -0.38 22.19
N ARG A 310 -0.95 -0.20 21.52
CA ARG A 310 0.37 -0.38 22.18
C ARG A 310 0.56 0.52 23.40
N ALA A 311 -0.05 1.71 23.41
CA ALA A 311 0.01 2.62 24.57
C ALA A 311 -0.83 2.17 25.75
N TYR A 312 -1.77 1.24 25.53
CA TYR A 312 -2.63 0.67 26.56
C TYR A 312 -2.18 -0.73 27.03
N LEU A 313 -1.10 -1.26 26.46
CA LEU A 313 -0.49 -2.49 26.98
C LEU A 313 -0.07 -2.27 28.43
N PHE A 314 -0.40 -3.22 29.29
CA PHE A 314 -0.15 -3.21 30.74
C PHE A 314 -1.03 -2.23 31.56
N GLU A 315 -1.95 -1.50 30.95
CA GLU A 315 -2.97 -0.75 31.71
C GLU A 315 -4.01 -1.72 32.31
N PRO A 316 -4.60 -1.39 33.48
CA PRO A 316 -5.65 -2.23 34.07
C PRO A 316 -6.84 -2.39 33.12
N ASN A 317 -7.31 -3.64 32.95
CA ASN A 317 -8.48 -3.95 32.12
C ASN A 317 -9.79 -3.63 32.84
N THR A 318 -10.11 -2.34 32.97
CA THR A 318 -11.22 -1.81 33.76
C THR A 318 -11.99 -0.73 33.01
N ALA A 319 -13.22 -0.45 33.42
CA ALA A 319 -14.09 0.54 32.80
C ALA A 319 -13.45 1.94 32.60
N PRO A 320 -12.67 2.51 33.54
CA PRO A 320 -11.98 3.78 33.27
C PRO A 320 -11.01 3.72 32.09
N THR A 321 -10.26 2.62 31.94
CA THR A 321 -9.33 2.43 30.82
C THR A 321 -10.09 2.30 29.51
N TRP A 322 -11.20 1.55 29.49
CA TRP A 322 -12.05 1.40 28.30
C TRP A 322 -12.62 2.73 27.84
N MET A 323 -13.14 3.53 28.78
CA MET A 323 -13.69 4.85 28.44
C MET A 323 -12.64 5.82 27.91
N LYS A 324 -11.42 5.77 28.45
CA LYS A 324 -10.30 6.57 27.97
C LYS A 324 -9.90 6.18 26.54
N LEU A 325 -9.76 4.87 26.26
CA LEU A 325 -9.47 4.36 24.93
C LEU A 325 -10.59 4.73 23.94
N LYS A 326 -11.85 4.46 24.30
CA LYS A 326 -13.04 4.81 23.50
C LYS A 326 -13.05 6.29 23.13
N GLY A 327 -12.78 7.17 24.09
CA GLY A 327 -12.76 8.62 23.87
C GLY A 327 -11.66 9.08 22.90
N GLN A 328 -10.47 8.50 22.96
CA GLN A 328 -9.38 8.82 22.04
C GLN A 328 -9.70 8.35 20.61
N VAL A 329 -10.18 7.11 20.45
CA VAL A 329 -10.58 6.57 19.15
C VAL A 329 -11.74 7.37 18.57
N TRP A 330 -12.75 7.70 19.37
CA TRP A 330 -13.90 8.51 18.96
C TRP A 330 -13.46 9.88 18.44
N THR A 331 -12.57 10.57 19.18
CA THR A 331 -12.08 11.90 18.80
C THR A 331 -11.37 11.85 17.45
N TRP A 332 -10.52 10.83 17.23
CA TRP A 332 -9.80 10.67 15.98
C TRP A 332 -10.75 10.32 14.82
N LEU A 333 -11.66 9.36 14.99
CA LEU A 333 -12.63 8.99 13.94
C LEU A 333 -13.54 10.16 13.57
N ARG A 334 -13.97 10.96 14.57
CA ARG A 334 -14.73 12.17 14.33
C ARG A 334 -13.96 13.20 13.48
N GLN A 335 -12.68 13.37 13.72
CA GLN A 335 -11.83 14.23 12.88
C GLN A 335 -11.75 13.71 11.44
N GLN A 336 -11.61 12.38 11.25
CA GLN A 336 -11.62 11.77 9.92
C GLN A 336 -12.96 11.96 9.21
N TRP A 337 -14.09 11.77 9.92
CA TRP A 337 -15.42 11.99 9.38
C TRP A 337 -15.65 13.45 8.97
N LEU A 338 -15.28 14.40 9.80
CA LEU A 338 -15.37 15.84 9.47
C LEU A 338 -14.49 16.22 8.28
N ALA A 339 -13.39 15.49 8.04
CA ALA A 339 -12.55 15.63 6.84
C ALA A 339 -13.15 14.93 5.60
N GLY A 340 -14.25 14.21 5.74
CA GLY A 340 -14.97 13.54 4.64
C GLY A 340 -14.56 12.09 4.38
N ALA A 341 -13.95 11.41 5.36
CA ALA A 341 -13.48 10.03 5.20
C ALA A 341 -14.61 8.99 5.20
N PHE A 342 -15.73 9.26 5.87
CA PHE A 342 -16.83 8.31 6.07
C PHE A 342 -18.13 8.85 5.49
N PHE A 343 -18.99 7.91 5.09
CA PHE A 343 -20.36 8.21 4.66
C PHE A 343 -21.24 8.48 5.87
N GLY A 344 -22.23 9.37 5.73
CA GLY A 344 -23.22 9.71 6.76
C GLY A 344 -23.29 11.21 7.00
N THR A 345 -24.50 11.71 7.18
CA THR A 345 -24.77 13.14 7.47
C THR A 345 -24.67 13.44 8.97
N VAL A 346 -24.84 12.42 9.79
CA VAL A 346 -24.68 12.47 11.24
C VAL A 346 -23.63 11.44 11.68
N GLU A 347 -23.06 11.67 12.85
CA GLU A 347 -21.94 10.89 13.35
C GLU A 347 -22.27 9.41 13.53
N ASP A 348 -23.45 9.09 14.08
CA ASP A 348 -23.92 7.73 14.33
C ASP A 348 -24.12 6.91 13.04
N GLU A 349 -24.30 7.56 11.90
CA GLU A 349 -24.34 6.92 10.58
C GLU A 349 -22.93 6.64 10.05
N ALA A 350 -21.95 7.42 10.45
CA ALA A 350 -20.59 7.36 9.91
C ALA A 350 -19.72 6.30 10.57
N PHE A 351 -19.81 6.20 11.90
CA PHE A 351 -19.07 5.19 12.65
C PHE A 351 -19.71 4.90 13.99
N SER A 352 -19.41 3.74 14.57
CA SER A 352 -19.80 3.39 15.93
C SER A 352 -18.68 2.64 16.64
N LEU A 353 -18.63 2.82 17.97
CA LEU A 353 -17.63 2.25 18.86
C LEU A 353 -18.29 1.51 20.01
N SER A 354 -17.87 0.28 20.23
CA SER A 354 -18.30 -0.56 21.35
C SER A 354 -17.10 -1.11 22.10
N ILE A 355 -17.09 -0.97 23.42
CA ILE A 355 -16.11 -1.56 24.33
C ILE A 355 -16.72 -1.65 25.73
N GLY A 356 -16.78 -2.80 26.32
CA GLY A 356 -17.28 -3.00 27.67
C GLY A 356 -17.62 -4.45 28.02
N LEU A 357 -17.83 -4.68 29.32
CA LEU A 357 -18.39 -5.94 29.80
C LEU A 357 -19.82 -6.06 29.31
N ASP A 358 -20.19 -7.25 28.85
CA ASP A 358 -21.49 -7.60 28.22
C ASP A 358 -21.80 -6.84 26.90
N GLU A 359 -20.89 -5.95 26.46
CA GLU A 359 -20.99 -5.26 25.16
C GLU A 359 -20.07 -5.93 24.12
N THR A 360 -18.78 -6.09 24.44
CA THR A 360 -17.77 -6.69 23.57
C THR A 360 -16.93 -7.76 24.26
N MET A 361 -16.96 -7.82 25.58
CA MET A 361 -16.16 -8.72 26.42
C MET A 361 -17.03 -9.42 27.43
N THR A 362 -16.68 -10.66 27.72
CA THR A 362 -17.17 -11.42 28.88
C THR A 362 -16.25 -11.23 30.10
N GLU A 363 -16.71 -11.66 31.29
CA GLU A 363 -15.84 -11.69 32.47
C GLU A 363 -14.60 -12.56 32.24
N ASP A 364 -14.74 -13.67 31.52
CA ASP A 364 -13.63 -14.54 31.18
C ASP A 364 -12.60 -13.87 30.27
N ASP A 365 -13.01 -13.06 29.29
CA ASP A 365 -12.11 -12.30 28.44
C ASP A 365 -11.30 -11.28 29.27
N ILE A 366 -11.97 -10.61 30.20
CA ILE A 366 -11.33 -9.65 31.11
C ILE A 366 -10.31 -10.38 32.01
N HIS A 367 -10.68 -11.52 32.59
CA HIS A 367 -9.77 -12.33 33.40
C HIS A 367 -8.61 -12.91 32.60
N GLN A 368 -8.81 -13.19 31.31
CA GLN A 368 -7.75 -13.60 30.39
C GLN A 368 -6.89 -12.42 29.92
N GLY A 369 -7.18 -11.19 30.34
CA GLY A 369 -6.43 -10.00 29.97
C GLY A 369 -6.73 -9.50 28.56
N LYS A 370 -7.88 -9.88 27.97
CA LYS A 370 -8.31 -9.41 26.65
C LYS A 370 -9.11 -8.12 26.79
N MET A 371 -8.77 -7.10 26.02
CA MET A 371 -9.56 -5.89 25.84
C MET A 371 -10.02 -5.83 24.37
N ILE A 372 -11.33 -5.83 24.14
CA ILE A 372 -11.91 -5.90 22.80
C ILE A 372 -12.65 -4.60 22.51
N LEU A 373 -12.12 -3.80 21.58
CA LEU A 373 -12.76 -2.64 21.00
C LEU A 373 -13.32 -3.01 19.63
N GLN A 374 -14.61 -2.80 19.43
CA GLN A 374 -15.25 -2.93 18.12
C GLN A 374 -15.47 -1.56 17.49
N VAL A 375 -15.08 -1.43 16.21
CA VAL A 375 -15.26 -0.23 15.41
C VAL A 375 -16.04 -0.60 14.16
N ARG A 376 -17.14 0.10 13.89
CA ARG A 376 -17.92 -0.02 12.67
C ARG A 376 -17.78 1.28 11.88
N LEU A 377 -17.55 1.17 10.57
CA LEU A 377 -17.28 2.30 9.69
C LEU A 377 -18.22 2.25 8.48
N ALA A 378 -18.81 3.38 8.13
CA ALA A 378 -19.53 3.55 6.88
C ALA A 378 -18.58 4.09 5.81
N LEU A 379 -18.18 3.28 4.85
CA LEU A 379 -17.26 3.68 3.79
C LEU A 379 -18.00 4.44 2.68
N LEU A 380 -17.25 5.29 1.96
CA LEU A 380 -17.79 6.12 0.86
C LEU A 380 -18.20 5.36 -0.40
N ALA A 381 -17.92 4.06 -0.50
CA ALA A 381 -18.43 3.19 -1.57
C ALA A 381 -19.51 2.29 -0.97
N PRO A 382 -20.56 1.94 -1.70
CA PRO A 382 -21.96 1.82 -1.30
C PRO A 382 -22.19 1.34 0.14
N ALA A 383 -23.04 2.02 0.82
CA ALA A 383 -23.82 1.88 2.07
C ALA A 383 -23.63 0.61 2.97
N GLU A 384 -22.43 0.10 3.16
CA GLU A 384 -22.20 -1.05 4.05
C GLU A 384 -21.28 -0.67 5.22
N PHE A 385 -21.69 -1.09 6.41
CA PHE A 385 -20.87 -0.97 7.61
C PHE A 385 -19.89 -2.14 7.68
N ILE A 386 -18.59 -1.81 7.84
CA ILE A 386 -17.57 -2.81 8.09
C ILE A 386 -17.24 -2.77 9.58
N ALA A 387 -17.39 -3.90 10.26
CA ALA A 387 -16.97 -4.05 11.64
C ALA A 387 -15.46 -4.36 11.67
N VAL A 388 -14.68 -3.51 12.31
CA VAL A 388 -13.28 -3.77 12.63
C VAL A 388 -13.23 -4.12 14.12
N SER A 389 -12.87 -5.36 14.45
CA SER A 389 -12.65 -5.78 15.83
C SER A 389 -11.16 -5.77 16.12
N LEU A 390 -10.74 -4.94 17.06
CA LEU A 390 -9.39 -4.94 17.59
C LEU A 390 -9.38 -5.71 18.92
N THR A 391 -8.72 -6.84 18.95
CA THR A 391 -8.48 -7.60 20.18
C THR A 391 -7.07 -7.28 20.68
N LEU A 392 -6.99 -6.68 21.86
CA LEU A 392 -5.74 -6.43 22.57
C LEU A 392 -5.53 -7.58 23.54
N ASP A 393 -4.55 -8.44 23.31
CA ASP A 393 -4.09 -9.38 24.32
C ASP A 393 -3.03 -8.70 25.19
N LEU A 394 -3.43 -8.31 26.39
CA LEU A 394 -2.55 -7.61 27.32
C LEU A 394 -1.46 -8.52 27.90
N ARG A 395 -1.54 -9.84 27.72
CA ARG A 395 -0.54 -10.78 28.22
C ARG A 395 0.64 -10.95 27.27
N ASP A 396 0.37 -10.97 25.96
CA ASP A 396 1.40 -11.28 24.95
C ASP A 396 1.82 -10.04 24.15
N GLY A 397 1.25 -8.87 24.42
CA GLY A 397 1.55 -7.65 23.66
C GLY A 397 1.17 -7.73 22.17
N THR A 398 0.37 -8.72 21.79
CA THR A 398 -0.07 -8.91 20.42
C THR A 398 -1.39 -8.21 20.14
N THR A 399 -1.46 -7.57 19.01
CA THR A 399 -2.68 -6.92 18.50
C THR A 399 -3.19 -7.72 17.32
N SER A 400 -4.38 -8.26 17.41
CA SER A 400 -5.05 -8.89 16.27
C SER A 400 -6.27 -8.09 15.85
N ALA A 401 -6.35 -7.73 14.57
CA ALA A 401 -7.52 -7.11 13.98
C ALA A 401 -8.31 -8.18 13.20
N GLN A 402 -9.57 -8.37 13.54
CA GLN A 402 -10.50 -9.20 12.76
C GLN A 402 -11.52 -8.29 12.09
N ILE A 403 -11.66 -8.46 10.78
CA ILE A 403 -12.61 -7.74 9.96
C ILE A 403 -13.72 -8.71 9.57
N GLY A 404 -14.92 -8.50 10.09
CA GLY A 404 -16.11 -9.22 9.71
C GLY A 404 -16.93 -8.40 8.73
N GLY A 405 -17.05 -8.86 7.49
CA GLY A 405 -18.10 -8.39 6.58
C GLY A 405 -19.38 -9.15 6.93
N GLN A 406 -20.45 -8.46 7.26
CA GLN A 406 -21.77 -9.06 7.27
C GLN A 406 -22.38 -8.88 5.87
N SER A 407 -22.76 -10.00 5.26
CA SER A 407 -23.60 -10.09 4.06
C SER A 407 -24.99 -9.54 4.30
#